data_4bab68337efef9d7b4529b35b1092c55
#
_entry.id   4bab68337efef9d7b4529b35b1092c55
#
_cell.length_a   1.000
_cell.length_b   1.000
_cell.length_c   1.000
_cell.angle_alpha   90.00
_cell.angle_beta   90.00
_cell.angle_gamma   90.00
#
_symmetry.space_group_name_H-M   'P 1'
#
loop_
_entity.id
_entity.type
_entity.pdbx_description
1 polymer ?
#
loop_
_entity_poly.entity_id
_entity_poly.type
_entity_poly.pdbx_seq_one_letter_code
_entity_poly.pdbx_strand_id
1 'polypeptide(L)'
;METKSKKGNKLPVINECSLDGYDAATLMTETVKLRKLITKRGTLEMLIPLCCSTEPVRYKQFRQLMKGFSSKTLALRLKELEIGGILERHAYNEIPPRVEYNLTSKGQELVESVINLLQ
;
A
#
# COMPACT_ATOMS: atom_id res chain seq x y z
N MET A 1 6.02 27.08 16.93
CA MET A 1 6.25 27.38 16.32
C MET A 1 6.86 27.73 15.88
N GLU A 2 7.32 27.60 15.90
CA GLU A 2 7.85 28.05 15.43
C GLU A 2 8.42 28.30 14.68
N THR A 3 8.85 28.48 14.65
CA THR A 3 9.26 28.83 13.85
C THR A 3 10.04 29.13 13.40
N LYS A 4 10.44 29.10 13.59
CA LYS A 4 11.03 29.46 13.15
C LYS A 4 11.76 29.72 12.61
N SER A 5 12.10 29.73 12.58
CA SER A 5 12.68 30.05 11.93
C SER A 5 13.27 30.52 11.43
N LYS A 6 13.55 30.68 11.63
CA LYS A 6 14.15 31.21 11.05
C LYS A 6 15.20 31.59 10.84
N LYS A 7 15.00 31.13 11.27
CA LYS A 7 16.16 31.60 11.29
C LYS A 7 17.00 31.32 10.21
N GLY A 8 17.45 32.02 9.80
CA GLY A 8 18.39 31.81 8.86
C GLY A 8 18.10 30.89 7.73
N ASN A 9 16.91 30.53 7.53
CA ASN A 9 16.59 29.72 6.37
C ASN A 9 17.43 28.49 6.24
N LYS A 10 18.08 28.08 7.27
CA LYS A 10 18.83 26.87 7.21
C LYS A 10 17.92 25.69 7.25
N LEU A 11 18.03 24.83 6.27
CA LEU A 11 17.33 23.58 6.32
C LEU A 11 17.94 22.69 7.39
N PRO A 12 17.17 21.86 8.03
CA PRO A 12 17.75 20.89 8.96
C PRO A 12 18.72 20.00 8.21
N VAL A 13 19.75 19.57 8.91
CA VAL A 13 20.70 18.65 8.32
C VAL A 13 20.09 17.27 8.33
N ILE A 14 19.70 16.80 7.15
CA ILE A 14 19.10 15.50 7.01
C ILE A 14 19.99 14.70 6.06
N ASN A 15 21.07 14.19 6.60
CA ASN A 15 22.06 13.52 5.78
C ASN A 15 21.75 12.05 5.61
N GLU A 16 21.37 11.43 6.67
CA GLU A 16 21.08 10.00 6.60
C GLU A 16 19.94 9.70 7.52
N CYS A 17 19.24 8.66 7.15
CA CYS A 17 18.22 8.10 7.99
C CYS A 17 18.81 6.90 8.70
N SER A 18 18.39 6.67 9.91
CA SER A 18 18.88 5.54 10.68
C SER A 18 18.35 4.20 10.19
N LEU A 19 17.55 4.23 9.14
CA LEU A 19 16.89 3.00 8.68
C LEU A 19 17.53 2.51 7.39
N ASP A 20 18.15 1.36 7.46
CA ASP A 20 18.51 0.53 6.31
C ASP A 20 19.33 1.21 5.21
N GLY A 21 20.12 2.20 5.58
CA GLY A 21 21.04 2.79 4.62
C GLY A 21 20.43 3.72 3.60
N TYR A 22 19.18 4.10 3.78
CA TYR A 22 18.58 5.10 2.90
C TYR A 22 19.11 6.47 3.23
N ASP A 23 19.48 7.24 2.22
CA ASP A 23 19.77 8.65 2.44
C ASP A 23 18.44 9.43 2.39
N ALA A 24 18.48 10.69 2.80
CA ALA A 24 17.26 11.48 2.88
C ALA A 24 16.59 11.67 1.52
N ALA A 25 17.38 11.89 0.48
CA ALA A 25 16.82 12.12 -0.85
C ALA A 25 16.10 10.88 -1.38
N THR A 26 16.70 9.71 -1.20
CA THR A 26 16.09 8.45 -1.62
C THR A 26 14.83 8.20 -0.81
N LEU A 27 14.88 8.44 0.49
CA LEU A 27 13.74 8.23 1.36
C LEU A 27 12.57 9.13 0.96
N MET A 28 12.85 10.38 0.63
CA MET A 28 11.80 11.29 0.16
C MET A 28 11.16 10.80 -1.13
N THR A 29 11.97 10.34 -2.06
CA THR A 29 11.47 9.81 -3.34
C THR A 29 10.58 8.59 -3.12
N GLU A 30 11.02 7.66 -2.30
CA GLU A 30 10.26 6.45 -2.02
C GLU A 30 8.98 6.76 -1.25
N THR A 31 9.03 7.78 -0.39
CA THR A 31 7.84 8.21 0.34
C THR A 31 6.78 8.77 -0.62
N VAL A 32 7.21 9.52 -1.63
CA VAL A 32 6.27 10.05 -2.63
C VAL A 32 5.63 8.90 -3.41
N LYS A 33 6.40 7.89 -3.79
CA LYS A 33 5.86 6.73 -4.49
C LYS A 33 4.83 6.00 -3.63
N LEU A 34 5.15 5.79 -2.37
CA LEU A 34 4.24 5.13 -1.44
C LEU A 34 2.96 5.95 -1.27
N ARG A 35 3.10 7.26 -1.09
CA ARG A 35 1.94 8.12 -0.93
C ARG A 35 1.00 8.03 -2.13
N LYS A 36 1.57 8.07 -3.33
CA LYS A 36 0.75 7.99 -4.54
C LYS A 36 0.01 6.66 -4.64
N LEU A 37 0.59 5.62 -4.10
CA LEU A 37 -0.02 4.30 -4.14
C LEU A 37 -1.14 4.15 -3.12
N ILE A 38 -0.88 4.53 -1.86
CA ILE A 38 -1.78 4.18 -0.76
C ILE A 38 -2.85 5.22 -0.46
N THR A 39 -2.75 6.43 -1.00
CA THR A 39 -3.71 7.48 -0.69
C THR A 39 -4.93 7.47 -1.60
N LYS A 40 -4.99 6.60 -2.56
CA LYS A 40 -6.15 6.49 -3.41
C LYS A 40 -7.29 5.86 -2.63
N ARG A 41 -8.49 6.35 -2.93
CA ARG A 41 -9.68 5.90 -2.21
C ARG A 41 -9.85 4.39 -2.36
N GLY A 42 -10.00 3.73 -1.22
CA GLY A 42 -10.25 2.30 -1.18
C GLY A 42 -9.00 1.43 -1.09
N THR A 43 -7.82 1.99 -1.32
CA THR A 43 -6.60 1.18 -1.36
C THR A 43 -6.30 0.54 -0.01
N LEU A 44 -6.29 1.33 1.05
CA LEU A 44 -5.98 0.78 2.38
C LEU A 44 -7.05 -0.19 2.85
N GLU A 45 -8.31 0.13 2.56
CA GLU A 45 -9.41 -0.75 2.96
C GLU A 45 -9.33 -2.12 2.29
N MET A 46 -8.80 -2.17 1.06
CA MET A 46 -8.67 -3.44 0.35
C MET A 46 -7.60 -4.34 0.97
N LEU A 47 -6.68 -3.77 1.71
CA LEU A 47 -5.62 -4.56 2.32
C LEU A 47 -6.08 -5.31 3.57
N ILE A 48 -7.15 -4.86 4.20
CA ILE A 48 -7.62 -5.45 5.44
C ILE A 48 -8.11 -6.90 5.24
N PRO A 49 -8.95 -7.20 4.24
CA PRO A 49 -9.34 -8.60 4.01
C PRO A 49 -8.15 -9.51 3.75
N LEU A 50 -7.13 -8.99 3.08
CA LEU A 50 -5.92 -9.78 2.79
C LEU A 50 -5.13 -10.10 4.04
N CYS A 51 -5.10 -9.16 4.98
CA CYS A 51 -4.42 -9.37 6.24
C CYS A 51 -5.16 -10.35 7.14
N CYS A 52 -6.49 -10.26 7.15
CA CYS A 52 -7.33 -11.03 8.06
C CYS A 52 -7.64 -12.42 7.55
N SER A 53 -7.34 -12.71 6.31
CA SER A 53 -7.65 -13.98 5.70
C SER A 53 -6.46 -14.93 5.78
N THR A 54 -6.72 -16.19 6.09
CA THR A 54 -5.68 -17.22 6.06
C THR A 54 -5.50 -17.79 4.66
N GLU A 55 -6.39 -17.43 3.74
CA GLU A 55 -6.36 -17.88 2.36
C GLU A 55 -6.34 -16.71 1.42
N PRO A 56 -5.86 -16.90 0.18
CA PRO A 56 -5.93 -15.83 -0.80
C PRO A 56 -7.35 -15.34 -1.00
N VAL A 57 -7.50 -14.06 -1.29
CA VAL A 57 -8.81 -13.43 -1.46
C VAL A 57 -9.12 -13.34 -2.94
N ARG A 58 -10.30 -13.80 -3.32
CA ARG A 58 -10.73 -13.76 -4.70
C ARG A 58 -11.28 -12.40 -5.07
N TYR A 59 -11.16 -12.04 -6.33
CA TYR A 59 -11.73 -10.79 -6.84
C TYR A 59 -13.22 -10.66 -6.47
N LYS A 60 -13.95 -11.76 -6.58
CA LYS A 60 -15.36 -11.80 -6.24
C LYS A 60 -15.62 -11.37 -4.80
N GLN A 61 -14.72 -11.76 -3.90
CA GLN A 61 -14.84 -11.39 -2.49
C GLN A 61 -14.61 -9.90 -2.29
N PHE A 62 -13.63 -9.33 -3.01
CA PHE A 62 -13.43 -7.89 -2.97
C PHE A 62 -14.67 -7.14 -3.41
N ARG A 63 -15.33 -7.62 -4.47
CA ARG A 63 -16.55 -6.98 -4.92
C ARG A 63 -17.64 -6.99 -3.88
N GLN A 64 -17.74 -8.06 -3.12
CA GLN A 64 -18.72 -8.15 -2.05
C GLN A 64 -18.38 -7.26 -0.87
N LEU A 65 -17.10 -7.16 -0.52
CA LEU A 65 -16.66 -6.38 0.62
C LEU A 65 -16.62 -4.89 0.30
N MET A 66 -16.39 -4.53 -0.94
CA MET A 66 -16.19 -3.14 -1.36
C MET A 66 -17.35 -2.69 -2.24
N LYS A 67 -18.56 -2.77 -1.73
CA LYS A 67 -19.74 -2.51 -2.53
C LYS A 67 -19.86 -1.07 -3.03
N GLY A 68 -19.22 -0.14 -2.35
CA GLY A 68 -19.25 1.26 -2.77
C GLY A 68 -18.36 1.58 -3.95
N PHE A 69 -17.65 0.59 -4.49
CA PHE A 69 -16.71 0.80 -5.57
C PHE A 69 -17.15 0.07 -6.82
N SER A 70 -16.95 0.69 -7.98
CA SER A 70 -17.25 0.03 -9.24
C SER A 70 -16.23 -1.09 -9.50
N SER A 71 -16.61 -2.03 -10.34
CA SER A 71 -15.71 -3.10 -10.76
C SER A 71 -14.45 -2.53 -11.39
N LYS A 72 -14.61 -1.46 -12.17
CA LYS A 72 -13.48 -0.82 -12.82
C LYS A 72 -12.50 -0.24 -11.79
N THR A 73 -13.01 0.43 -10.77
CA THR A 73 -12.17 0.99 -9.72
C THR A 73 -11.45 -0.09 -8.94
N LEU A 74 -12.17 -1.17 -8.57
CA LEU A 74 -11.54 -2.27 -7.85
C LEU A 74 -10.42 -2.90 -8.66
N ALA A 75 -10.68 -3.17 -9.95
CA ALA A 75 -9.68 -3.77 -10.82
C ALA A 75 -8.46 -2.86 -10.92
N LEU A 76 -8.68 -1.56 -11.04
CA LEU A 76 -7.59 -0.60 -11.12
C LEU A 76 -6.75 -0.58 -9.86
N ARG A 77 -7.39 -0.53 -8.70
CA ARG A 77 -6.67 -0.53 -7.41
C ARG A 77 -5.86 -1.79 -7.22
N LEU A 78 -6.45 -2.95 -7.55
CA LEU A 78 -5.73 -4.22 -7.46
C LEU A 78 -4.51 -4.24 -8.37
N LYS A 79 -4.66 -3.71 -9.58
CA LYS A 79 -3.56 -3.65 -10.53
C LYS A 79 -2.44 -2.75 -10.02
N GLU A 80 -2.81 -1.60 -9.47
CA GLU A 80 -1.82 -0.68 -8.92
C GLU A 80 -1.05 -1.30 -7.77
N LEU A 81 -1.74 -2.04 -6.90
CA LEU A 81 -1.10 -2.70 -5.78
C LEU A 81 -0.19 -3.84 -6.24
N GLU A 82 -0.60 -4.54 -7.28
CA GLU A 82 0.24 -5.58 -7.86
C GLU A 82 1.51 -5.00 -8.44
N ILE A 83 1.39 -3.94 -9.23
CA ILE A 83 2.54 -3.27 -9.84
C ILE A 83 3.46 -2.71 -8.76
N GLY A 84 2.89 -2.19 -7.67
CA GLY A 84 3.66 -1.66 -6.55
C GLY A 84 4.32 -2.71 -5.68
N GLY A 85 4.10 -3.99 -5.98
CA GLY A 85 4.73 -5.07 -5.22
C GLY A 85 4.07 -5.37 -3.88
N ILE A 86 2.85 -4.89 -3.68
CA ILE A 86 2.10 -5.11 -2.44
C ILE A 86 1.29 -6.41 -2.51
N LEU A 87 0.79 -6.73 -3.70
CA LEU A 87 -0.03 -7.91 -3.92
C LEU A 87 0.59 -8.82 -4.96
N GLU A 88 0.31 -10.11 -4.81
CA GLU A 88 0.53 -11.10 -5.85
C GLU A 88 -0.81 -11.53 -6.41
N ARG A 89 -0.88 -11.63 -7.73
CA ARG A 89 -2.08 -12.06 -8.42
C ARG A 89 -1.85 -13.45 -9.00
N HIS A 90 -2.77 -14.36 -8.73
CA HIS A 90 -2.70 -15.71 -9.24
C HIS A 90 -3.97 -16.01 -10.03
N ALA A 91 -3.81 -16.23 -11.33
CA ALA A 91 -4.92 -16.58 -12.20
C ALA A 91 -4.86 -18.06 -12.49
N TYR A 92 -6.00 -18.72 -12.32
CA TYR A 92 -6.11 -20.15 -12.54
C TYR A 92 -6.93 -20.39 -13.79
N ASN A 93 -6.41 -21.26 -14.65
CA ASN A 93 -7.07 -21.60 -15.90
C ASN A 93 -8.13 -22.67 -15.62
N GLU A 94 -9.23 -22.22 -15.08
CA GLU A 94 -10.36 -23.08 -14.71
C GLU A 94 -11.63 -22.61 -15.41
N ILE A 95 -12.69 -23.36 -15.27
CA ILE A 95 -14.01 -22.98 -15.76
C ILE A 95 -14.97 -23.04 -14.59
N PRO A 96 -15.47 -21.90 -14.08
CA PRO A 96 -15.13 -20.52 -14.51
C PRO A 96 -13.73 -20.12 -14.05
N PRO A 97 -13.14 -19.13 -14.71
CA PRO A 97 -11.81 -18.65 -14.34
C PRO A 97 -11.78 -18.13 -12.91
N ARG A 98 -10.67 -18.34 -12.24
CA ARG A 98 -10.49 -17.93 -10.86
C ARG A 98 -9.26 -17.05 -10.75
N VAL A 99 -9.42 -15.92 -10.08
CA VAL A 99 -8.30 -15.00 -9.80
C VAL A 99 -8.24 -14.77 -8.30
N GLU A 100 -7.07 -14.95 -7.74
CA GLU A 100 -6.84 -14.80 -6.31
C GLU A 100 -5.70 -13.85 -6.06
N TYR A 101 -5.75 -13.20 -4.91
CA TYR A 101 -4.74 -12.23 -4.49
C TYR A 101 -4.27 -12.55 -3.08
N ASN A 102 -2.98 -12.34 -2.83
CA ASN A 102 -2.45 -12.39 -1.48
C ASN A 102 -1.35 -11.34 -1.34
N LEU A 103 -1.02 -11.05 -0.09
CA LEU A 103 0.02 -10.07 0.20
C LEU A 103 1.39 -10.63 -0.11
N THR A 104 2.25 -9.79 -0.66
CA THR A 104 3.68 -10.08 -0.71
C THR A 104 4.29 -9.81 0.67
N SER A 105 5.57 -10.12 0.85
CA SER A 105 6.27 -9.77 2.09
C SER A 105 6.20 -8.26 2.34
N LYS A 106 6.39 -7.48 1.30
CA LYS A 106 6.29 -6.02 1.39
C LYS A 106 4.88 -5.59 1.78
N GLY A 107 3.88 -6.23 1.19
CA GLY A 107 2.49 -5.94 1.52
C GLY A 107 2.16 -6.29 2.96
N GLN A 108 2.69 -7.38 3.46
CA GLN A 108 2.49 -7.78 4.83
C GLN A 108 3.07 -6.73 5.79
N GLU A 109 4.28 -6.26 5.49
CA GLU A 109 4.91 -5.22 6.31
C GLU A 109 4.10 -3.93 6.29
N LEU A 110 3.58 -3.57 5.13
CA LEU A 110 2.75 -2.38 5.02
C LEU A 110 1.50 -2.48 5.90
N VAL A 111 0.82 -3.60 5.83
CA VAL A 111 -0.41 -3.79 6.60
C VAL A 111 -0.12 -3.77 8.09
N GLU A 112 0.95 -4.41 8.50
CA GLU A 112 1.35 -4.41 9.92
C GLU A 112 1.64 -3.00 10.40
N SER A 113 2.28 -2.19 9.56
CA SER A 113 2.55 -0.79 9.89
C SER A 113 1.26 0.01 10.05
N VAL A 114 0.30 -0.23 9.15
CA VAL A 114 -1.00 0.44 9.24
C VAL A 114 -1.70 0.06 10.54
N ILE A 115 -1.69 -1.21 10.88
CA ILE A 115 -2.32 -1.68 12.11
C ILE A 115 -1.67 -1.04 13.32
N ASN A 116 -0.35 -0.93 13.32
CA ASN A 116 0.37 -0.29 14.41
C ASN A 116 -0.03 1.17 14.57
N LEU A 117 -0.29 1.87 13.48
CA LEU A 117 -0.73 3.26 13.54
C LEU A 117 -2.13 3.41 14.11
N LEU A 118 -2.95 2.38 14.02
CA LEU A 118 -4.33 2.43 14.49
C LEU A 118 -4.46 2.16 15.99
N GLN A 119 -3.41 1.71 16.64
CA GLN A 119 -3.45 1.34 18.06
C GLN A 119 -3.09 2.50 19.01
#